data_20bd29f2373934fc43d2667160942d68
#
_entry.id   20bd29f2373934fc43d2667160942d68
#
_cell.length_a   1.000
_cell.length_b   1.000
_cell.length_c   1.000
_cell.angle_alpha   90.00
_cell.angle_beta   90.00
_cell.angle_gamma   90.00
#
_symmetry.space_group_name_H-M   'P 1'
#
loop_
_entity.id
_entity.type
_entity.pdbx_description
1 polymer ?
#
loop_
_entity_poly.entity_id
_entity_poly.type
_entity_poly.pdbx_seq_one_letter_code
_entity_poly.pdbx_strand_id
1 'polypeptide(L)'
;MPEHLVTTQRIAELEELKVEHQFNSNAIRFTKNLGSIAGLTRLGIHQVRLNPGRDSTTHHYHEADEEFLYIISGKGIAKIGEQEFEVSAGDFMGFPSPSLPHSMHNNSNEDLVYLMGGESWPVDVVRYPDQQKTMIKSNGSRSWSNDSHLADLPPRN
;
A
#
# COMPACT_ATOMS: atom_id res chain seq x y z
N MET A 1 14.77 -13.11 17.82
CA MET A 1 15.80 -12.93 16.77
C MET A 1 15.09 -12.92 15.42
N PRO A 2 15.58 -12.20 14.39
CA PRO A 2 14.96 -12.19 13.06
C PRO A 2 14.97 -13.59 12.43
N GLU A 3 13.89 -13.94 11.74
CA GLU A 3 13.78 -15.18 10.96
C GLU A 3 14.23 -14.87 9.52
N HIS A 4 15.50 -15.11 9.16
CA HIS A 4 16.00 -14.81 7.81
C HIS A 4 15.34 -15.64 6.71
N LEU A 5 14.77 -16.78 7.04
CA LEU A 5 13.93 -17.59 6.17
C LEU A 5 12.54 -17.73 6.82
N VAL A 6 11.54 -17.11 6.20
CA VAL A 6 10.13 -17.27 6.59
C VAL A 6 9.50 -18.25 5.61
N THR A 7 9.35 -19.51 6.05
CA THR A 7 8.82 -20.58 5.18
C THR A 7 7.33 -20.41 4.91
N THR A 8 6.82 -21.09 3.87
CA THR A 8 5.39 -21.13 3.55
C THR A 8 4.56 -21.60 4.75
N GLN A 9 5.03 -22.62 5.46
CA GLN A 9 4.36 -23.09 6.68
C GLN A 9 4.31 -21.99 7.74
N ARG A 10 5.43 -21.31 7.97
CA ARG A 10 5.50 -20.20 8.93
C ARG A 10 4.56 -19.07 8.55
N ILE A 11 4.50 -18.71 7.27
CA ILE A 11 3.58 -17.68 6.75
C ILE A 11 2.12 -18.08 6.99
N ALA A 12 1.79 -19.36 6.78
CA ALA A 12 0.43 -19.86 7.02
C ALA A 12 0.00 -19.72 8.50
N GLU A 13 0.93 -19.91 9.43
CA GLU A 13 0.71 -19.82 10.89
C GLU A 13 0.64 -18.37 11.42
N LEU A 14 1.06 -17.38 10.63
CA LEU A 14 1.01 -15.98 11.06
C LEU A 14 -0.43 -15.49 11.15
N GLU A 15 -0.71 -14.78 12.25
CA GLU A 15 -1.97 -14.06 12.39
C GLU A 15 -2.11 -12.96 11.33
N GLU A 16 -3.28 -12.88 10.73
CA GLU A 16 -3.64 -11.79 9.85
C GLU A 16 -4.16 -10.59 10.66
N LEU A 17 -3.56 -9.43 10.44
CA LEU A 17 -4.03 -8.19 11.01
C LEU A 17 -5.03 -7.53 10.05
N LYS A 18 -6.24 -7.28 10.52
CA LYS A 18 -7.23 -6.49 9.78
C LYS A 18 -6.79 -5.03 9.77
N VAL A 19 -6.72 -4.45 8.58
CA VAL A 19 -6.43 -3.02 8.36
C VAL A 19 -7.59 -2.40 7.59
N GLU A 20 -8.13 -1.32 8.13
CA GLU A 20 -9.15 -0.50 7.49
C GLU A 20 -8.56 0.89 7.21
N HIS A 21 -8.77 1.39 6.00
CA HIS A 21 -8.19 2.67 5.59
C HIS A 21 -9.05 3.84 6.11
N GLN A 22 -8.41 4.82 6.73
CA GLN A 22 -9.06 5.95 7.40
C GLN A 22 -9.95 6.83 6.48
N PHE A 23 -9.74 6.81 5.16
CA PHE A 23 -10.48 7.60 4.19
C PHE A 23 -11.37 6.76 3.26
N ASN A 24 -11.40 5.44 3.44
CA ASN A 24 -12.20 4.54 2.62
C ASN A 24 -12.64 3.34 3.45
N SER A 25 -13.88 3.33 3.91
CA SER A 25 -14.44 2.24 4.72
C SER A 25 -14.59 0.92 3.94
N ASN A 26 -14.52 0.93 2.60
CA ASN A 26 -14.47 -0.28 1.80
C ASN A 26 -13.06 -0.87 1.69
N ALA A 27 -12.03 -0.07 1.96
CA ALA A 27 -10.64 -0.52 1.93
C ALA A 27 -10.30 -1.29 3.22
N ILE A 28 -10.69 -2.56 3.22
CA ILE A 28 -10.45 -3.53 4.30
C ILE A 28 -9.57 -4.64 3.75
N ARG A 29 -8.40 -4.81 4.33
CA ARG A 29 -7.44 -5.85 3.96
C ARG A 29 -6.91 -6.60 5.18
N PHE A 30 -6.43 -7.80 4.96
CA PHE A 30 -5.78 -8.63 5.97
C PHE A 30 -4.31 -8.78 5.62
N THR A 31 -3.43 -8.48 6.56
CA THR A 31 -1.99 -8.38 6.30
C THR A 31 -1.18 -9.27 7.23
N LYS A 32 -0.11 -9.87 6.68
CA LYS A 32 0.95 -10.55 7.43
C LYS A 32 2.26 -9.81 7.18
N ASN A 33 2.88 -9.26 8.22
CA ASN A 33 4.10 -8.46 8.10
C ASN A 33 5.35 -9.34 8.03
N LEU A 34 5.73 -9.74 6.82
CA LEU A 34 6.89 -10.59 6.57
C LEU A 34 8.21 -9.86 6.80
N GLY A 35 8.26 -8.59 6.44
CA GLY A 35 9.47 -7.77 6.58
C GLY A 35 9.90 -7.63 8.03
N SER A 36 8.98 -7.37 8.94
CA SER A 36 9.27 -7.27 10.38
C SER A 36 9.80 -8.58 10.96
N ILE A 37 9.21 -9.71 10.57
CA ILE A 37 9.66 -11.04 11.01
C ILE A 37 11.08 -11.33 10.52
N ALA A 38 11.38 -10.98 9.28
CA ALA A 38 12.72 -11.12 8.69
C ALA A 38 13.73 -10.09 9.23
N GLY A 39 13.28 -9.13 10.05
CA GLY A 39 14.14 -8.09 10.65
C GLY A 39 14.46 -6.94 9.71
N LEU A 40 13.68 -6.73 8.66
CA LEU A 40 13.83 -5.59 7.75
C LEU A 40 13.35 -4.30 8.43
N THR A 41 14.14 -3.25 8.34
CA THR A 41 13.86 -1.96 8.98
C THR A 41 13.62 -0.82 7.99
N ARG A 42 14.05 -0.99 6.74
CA ARG A 42 13.92 0.01 5.68
C ARG A 42 12.92 -0.37 4.59
N LEU A 43 12.44 -1.61 4.63
CA LEU A 43 11.45 -2.13 3.70
C LEU A 43 10.26 -2.68 4.48
N GLY A 44 9.07 -2.22 4.14
CA GLY A 44 7.82 -2.81 4.56
C GLY A 44 7.42 -3.90 3.57
N ILE A 45 7.45 -5.17 3.98
CA ILE A 45 7.05 -6.30 3.12
C ILE A 45 5.89 -7.02 3.78
N HIS A 46 4.76 -7.08 3.07
CA HIS A 46 3.53 -7.68 3.57
C HIS A 46 2.94 -8.65 2.55
N GLN A 47 2.49 -9.80 3.01
CA GLN A 47 1.49 -10.57 2.27
C GLN A 47 0.12 -10.00 2.64
N VAL A 48 -0.68 -9.68 1.63
CA VAL A 48 -1.99 -9.05 1.79
C VAL A 48 -3.05 -9.93 1.14
N ARG A 49 -4.17 -10.10 1.85
CA ARG A 49 -5.37 -10.76 1.35
C ARG A 49 -6.52 -9.75 1.32
N LEU A 50 -7.16 -9.67 0.17
CA LEU A 50 -8.26 -8.77 -0.10
C LEU A 50 -9.51 -9.58 -0.48
N ASN A 51 -10.53 -9.52 0.38
CA ASN A 51 -11.78 -10.24 0.13
C ASN A 51 -12.52 -9.70 -1.10
N PRO A 52 -13.44 -10.48 -1.68
CA PRO A 52 -14.33 -10.03 -2.75
C PRO A 52 -15.03 -8.70 -2.43
N GLY A 53 -15.09 -7.80 -3.41
CA GLY A 53 -15.74 -6.51 -3.33
C GLY A 53 -15.00 -5.45 -2.50
N ARG A 54 -13.77 -5.72 -2.03
CA ARG A 54 -12.98 -4.79 -1.22
C ARG A 54 -11.93 -4.05 -2.03
N ASP A 55 -11.63 -2.82 -1.56
CA ASP A 55 -10.54 -2.01 -2.06
C ASP A 55 -9.26 -2.28 -1.25
N SER A 56 -8.10 -2.23 -1.90
CA SER A 56 -6.82 -2.40 -1.21
C SER A 56 -6.47 -1.21 -0.32
N THR A 57 -6.80 -0.03 -0.79
CA THR A 57 -6.49 1.25 -0.17
C THR A 57 -7.32 2.36 -0.82
N THR A 58 -7.15 3.60 -0.38
CA THR A 58 -7.60 4.79 -1.09
C THR A 58 -6.62 5.10 -2.22
N HIS A 59 -7.08 5.60 -3.35
CA HIS A 59 -6.25 6.01 -4.47
C HIS A 59 -5.22 7.06 -4.03
N HIS A 60 -3.92 6.74 -4.11
CA HIS A 60 -2.86 7.55 -3.51
C HIS A 60 -1.53 7.36 -4.22
N TYR A 61 -0.58 8.25 -3.96
CA TYR A 61 0.82 8.09 -4.31
C TYR A 61 1.75 8.66 -3.24
N HIS A 62 2.99 8.18 -3.24
CA HIS A 62 4.06 8.62 -2.35
C HIS A 62 5.01 9.59 -3.07
N GLU A 63 5.51 10.60 -2.35
CA GLU A 63 6.50 11.53 -2.88
C GLU A 63 7.94 11.08 -2.63
N ALA A 64 8.17 10.18 -1.68
CA ALA A 64 9.50 9.68 -1.34
C ALA A 64 9.63 8.15 -1.38
N ASP A 65 8.68 7.41 -0.79
CA ASP A 65 8.75 5.95 -0.74
C ASP A 65 8.40 5.34 -2.11
N GLU A 66 9.21 4.40 -2.60
CA GLU A 66 8.86 3.55 -3.74
C GLU A 66 8.10 2.32 -3.26
N GLU A 67 7.15 1.84 -4.07
CA GLU A 67 6.33 0.67 -3.76
C GLU A 67 6.25 -0.30 -4.93
N PHE A 68 5.96 -1.55 -4.62
CA PHE A 68 5.60 -2.56 -5.60
C PHE A 68 4.51 -3.49 -5.08
N LEU A 69 3.77 -4.09 -6.01
CA LEU A 69 2.86 -5.18 -5.74
C LEU A 69 3.13 -6.33 -6.70
N TYR A 70 3.06 -7.55 -6.18
CA TYR A 70 3.14 -8.78 -6.98
C TYR A 70 1.96 -9.68 -6.65
N ILE A 71 1.14 -10.00 -7.64
CA ILE A 71 -0.06 -10.82 -7.43
C ILE A 71 0.35 -12.29 -7.28
N ILE A 72 -0.01 -12.88 -6.13
CA ILE A 72 0.28 -14.27 -5.81
C ILE A 72 -0.86 -15.18 -6.31
N SER A 73 -2.12 -14.79 -6.06
CA SER A 73 -3.30 -15.54 -6.47
C SER A 73 -4.54 -14.66 -6.56
N GLY A 74 -5.54 -15.12 -7.29
CA GLY A 74 -6.75 -14.36 -7.53
C GLY A 74 -6.59 -13.37 -8.70
N LYS A 75 -7.57 -12.48 -8.83
CA LYS A 75 -7.62 -11.43 -9.84
C LYS A 75 -8.36 -10.22 -9.33
N GLY A 76 -8.15 -9.06 -9.95
CA GLY A 76 -8.80 -7.82 -9.59
C GLY A 76 -8.59 -6.74 -10.64
N ILE A 77 -8.92 -5.51 -10.27
CA ILE A 77 -8.70 -4.32 -11.09
C ILE A 77 -7.69 -3.44 -10.37
N ALA A 78 -6.60 -3.07 -11.03
CA ALA A 78 -5.67 -2.03 -10.60
C ALA A 78 -6.05 -0.71 -11.28
N LYS A 79 -6.27 0.35 -10.51
CA LYS A 79 -6.37 1.71 -11.01
C LYS A 79 -5.01 2.38 -10.86
N ILE A 80 -4.42 2.85 -11.97
CA ILE A 80 -3.12 3.53 -12.02
C ILE A 80 -3.32 4.84 -12.81
N GLY A 81 -3.18 5.97 -12.14
CA GLY A 81 -3.66 7.25 -12.67
C GLY A 81 -5.15 7.17 -12.93
N GLU A 82 -5.55 7.49 -14.18
CA GLU A 82 -6.95 7.42 -14.60
C GLU A 82 -7.29 6.12 -15.36
N GLN A 83 -6.34 5.19 -15.47
CA GLN A 83 -6.53 3.94 -16.21
C GLN A 83 -6.77 2.77 -15.29
N GLU A 84 -7.60 1.84 -15.75
CA GLU A 84 -7.87 0.58 -15.07
C GLU A 84 -7.28 -0.59 -15.86
N PHE A 85 -6.70 -1.54 -15.14
CA PHE A 85 -6.07 -2.74 -15.68
C PHE A 85 -6.59 -3.96 -14.94
N GLU A 86 -6.99 -5.00 -15.68
CA GLU A 86 -7.20 -6.31 -15.08
C GLU A 86 -5.84 -6.87 -14.65
N VAL A 87 -5.77 -7.36 -13.41
CA VAL A 87 -4.56 -7.99 -12.85
C VAL A 87 -4.87 -9.38 -12.34
N SER A 88 -3.89 -10.28 -12.46
CA SER A 88 -4.00 -11.67 -12.08
C SER A 88 -2.67 -12.23 -11.53
N ALA A 89 -2.69 -13.47 -11.05
CA ALA A 89 -1.50 -14.12 -10.52
C ALA A 89 -0.31 -14.05 -11.50
N GLY A 90 0.83 -13.59 -11.01
CA GLY A 90 2.07 -13.38 -11.77
C GLY A 90 2.30 -11.94 -12.24
N ASP A 91 1.28 -11.07 -12.17
CA ASP A 91 1.44 -9.68 -12.55
C ASP A 91 2.23 -8.89 -11.49
N PHE A 92 3.06 -7.97 -11.96
CA PHE A 92 3.89 -7.08 -11.16
C PHE A 92 3.55 -5.62 -11.47
N MET A 93 3.43 -4.83 -10.42
CA MET A 93 3.27 -3.38 -10.50
C MET A 93 4.35 -2.70 -9.68
N GLY A 94 5.02 -1.70 -10.26
CA GLY A 94 6.03 -0.89 -9.59
C GLY A 94 5.66 0.59 -9.63
N PHE A 95 5.83 1.26 -8.52
CA PHE A 95 5.48 2.66 -8.32
C PHE A 95 6.74 3.42 -7.87
N PRO A 96 7.52 3.97 -8.82
CA PRO A 96 8.68 4.79 -8.51
C PRO A 96 8.23 6.08 -7.84
N SER A 97 9.13 6.75 -7.13
CA SER A 97 8.83 8.04 -6.50
C SER A 97 9.29 9.22 -7.38
N PRO A 98 8.43 10.22 -7.63
CA PRO A 98 6.98 10.20 -7.43
C PRO A 98 6.27 9.34 -8.48
N SER A 99 5.20 8.66 -8.09
CA SER A 99 4.43 7.81 -9.00
C SER A 99 3.09 8.41 -9.38
N LEU A 100 2.40 7.72 -10.31
CA LEU A 100 0.97 7.95 -10.51
C LEU A 100 0.20 7.42 -9.30
N PRO A 101 -0.94 8.05 -8.94
CA PRO A 101 -1.81 7.51 -7.92
C PRO A 101 -2.28 6.10 -8.28
N HIS A 102 -2.39 5.24 -7.28
CA HIS A 102 -2.78 3.85 -7.52
C HIS A 102 -3.64 3.27 -6.38
N SER A 103 -4.40 2.26 -6.72
CA SER A 103 -5.22 1.43 -5.83
C SER A 103 -5.61 0.15 -6.55
N MET A 104 -6.11 -0.86 -5.81
CA MET A 104 -6.73 -2.05 -6.39
C MET A 104 -8.11 -2.30 -5.82
N HIS A 105 -8.95 -2.95 -6.60
CA HIS A 105 -10.26 -3.45 -6.22
C HIS A 105 -10.38 -4.93 -6.57
N ASN A 106 -10.84 -5.74 -5.62
CA ASN A 106 -11.16 -7.14 -5.89
C ASN A 106 -12.59 -7.24 -6.42
N ASN A 107 -12.75 -7.23 -7.74
CA ASN A 107 -14.05 -7.37 -8.41
C ASN A 107 -14.46 -8.84 -8.66
N SER A 108 -13.68 -9.79 -8.15
CA SER A 108 -13.94 -11.22 -8.30
C SER A 108 -14.77 -11.77 -7.13
N ASN A 109 -15.07 -13.06 -7.17
CA ASN A 109 -15.72 -13.80 -6.09
C ASN A 109 -14.76 -14.65 -5.24
N GLU A 110 -13.45 -14.49 -5.46
CA GLU A 110 -12.38 -15.17 -4.72
C GLU A 110 -11.47 -14.14 -4.06
N ASP A 111 -10.69 -14.57 -3.07
CA ASP A 111 -9.69 -13.71 -2.44
C ASP A 111 -8.58 -13.35 -3.43
N LEU A 112 -8.20 -12.07 -3.45
CA LEU A 112 -7.02 -11.57 -4.14
C LEU A 112 -5.87 -11.52 -3.14
N VAL A 113 -4.80 -12.29 -3.38
CA VAL A 113 -3.61 -12.34 -2.51
C VAL A 113 -2.42 -11.77 -3.26
N TYR A 114 -1.72 -10.85 -2.63
CA TYR A 114 -0.55 -10.20 -3.23
C TYR A 114 0.55 -9.93 -2.21
N LEU A 115 1.77 -9.83 -2.69
CA LEU A 115 2.89 -9.29 -1.94
C LEU A 115 2.92 -7.78 -2.17
N MET A 116 2.94 -7.02 -1.10
CA MET A 116 3.15 -5.58 -1.10
C MET A 116 4.51 -5.29 -0.49
N GLY A 117 5.33 -4.53 -1.19
CA GLY A 117 6.62 -4.09 -0.72
C GLY A 117 6.81 -2.61 -0.97
N GLY A 118 7.45 -1.93 -0.05
CA GLY A 118 7.77 -0.52 -0.19
C GLY A 118 8.89 -0.09 0.73
N GLU A 119 9.51 1.01 0.37
CA GLU A 119 10.47 1.70 1.22
C GLU A 119 9.79 2.25 2.48
N SER A 120 10.58 2.55 3.47
CA SER A 120 10.13 3.21 4.69
C SER A 120 11.13 4.29 5.09
N TRP A 121 11.16 5.36 4.31
CA TRP A 121 11.95 6.54 4.67
C TRP A 121 11.40 7.20 5.95
N PRO A 122 12.26 7.83 6.74
CA PRO A 122 11.83 8.56 7.95
C PRO A 122 10.81 9.67 7.67
N VAL A 123 10.87 10.26 6.48
CA VAL A 123 9.94 11.31 6.03
C VAL A 123 9.38 10.92 4.68
N ASP A 124 8.05 10.98 4.56
CA ASP A 124 7.35 10.78 3.31
C ASP A 124 6.06 11.61 3.29
N VAL A 125 5.62 11.97 2.11
CA VAL A 125 4.35 12.68 1.88
C VAL A 125 3.48 11.81 0.99
N VAL A 126 2.31 11.48 1.48
CA VAL A 126 1.33 10.65 0.75
C VAL A 126 0.16 11.53 0.32
N ARG A 127 -0.11 11.55 -0.97
CA ARG A 127 -1.20 12.32 -1.56
C ARG A 127 -2.40 11.42 -1.87
N TYR A 128 -3.57 11.92 -1.52
CA TYR A 128 -4.88 11.30 -1.77
C TYR A 128 -5.71 12.23 -2.64
N PRO A 129 -5.52 12.24 -3.98
CA PRO A 129 -6.09 13.24 -4.87
C PRO A 129 -7.62 13.25 -4.84
N ASP A 130 -8.28 12.09 -4.79
CA ASP A 130 -9.75 11.99 -4.78
C ASP A 130 -10.37 12.55 -3.48
N GLN A 131 -9.63 12.54 -2.37
CA GLN A 131 -10.06 13.08 -1.07
C GLN A 131 -9.55 14.50 -0.81
N GLN A 132 -8.70 15.03 -1.68
CA GLN A 132 -8.01 16.32 -1.49
C GLN A 132 -7.33 16.38 -0.10
N LYS A 133 -6.56 15.31 0.21
CA LYS A 133 -5.87 15.16 1.48
C LYS A 133 -4.41 14.79 1.29
N THR A 134 -3.61 15.25 2.21
CA THR A 134 -2.18 14.93 2.31
C THR A 134 -1.89 14.33 3.68
N MET A 135 -1.19 13.20 3.70
CA MET A 135 -0.61 12.62 4.91
C MET A 135 0.89 12.89 4.92
N ILE A 136 1.40 13.31 6.06
CA ILE A 136 2.83 13.51 6.30
C ILE A 136 3.30 12.47 7.31
N LYS A 137 4.25 11.64 6.90
CA LYS A 137 5.01 10.73 7.76
C LYS A 137 6.30 11.43 8.16
N SER A 138 6.58 11.53 9.44
CA SER A 138 7.83 12.09 9.93
C SER A 138 8.29 11.37 11.20
N ASN A 139 9.41 10.63 11.10
CA ASN A 139 10.08 9.98 12.23
C ASN A 139 9.13 9.16 13.13
N GLY A 140 8.29 8.34 12.53
CA GLY A 140 7.33 7.46 13.22
C GLY A 140 5.98 8.11 13.55
N SER A 141 5.84 9.41 13.39
CA SER A 141 4.55 10.10 13.48
C SER A 141 3.86 10.16 12.13
N ARG A 142 2.53 10.15 12.15
CA ARG A 142 1.70 10.36 10.95
C ARG A 142 0.65 11.41 11.26
N SER A 143 0.54 12.40 10.40
CA SER A 143 -0.51 13.42 10.45
C SER A 143 -1.07 13.64 9.05
N TRP A 144 -2.29 14.13 8.98
CA TRP A 144 -2.91 14.46 7.70
C TRP A 144 -3.58 15.84 7.76
N SER A 145 -3.70 16.46 6.61
CA SER A 145 -4.40 17.74 6.43
C SER A 145 -5.25 17.68 5.18
N ASN A 146 -6.27 18.54 5.10
CA ASN A 146 -6.91 18.85 3.84
C ASN A 146 -5.96 19.71 3.00
N ASP A 147 -5.91 19.50 1.70
CA ASP A 147 -5.03 20.25 0.80
C ASP A 147 -5.37 21.74 0.79
N SER A 148 -6.65 22.09 1.03
CA SER A 148 -7.07 23.48 1.19
C SER A 148 -6.42 24.25 2.37
N HIS A 149 -5.81 23.53 3.31
CA HIS A 149 -5.06 24.12 4.43
C HIS A 149 -3.55 24.23 4.15
N LEU A 150 -3.10 23.72 3.02
CA LEU A 150 -1.72 23.82 2.58
C LEU A 150 -1.59 25.00 1.60
N ALA A 151 -0.59 25.82 1.80
CA ALA A 151 -0.29 26.92 0.88
C ALA A 151 1.16 26.80 0.40
N ASP A 152 1.36 27.02 -0.90
CA ASP A 152 2.69 27.10 -1.45
C ASP A 152 3.42 28.32 -0.91
N LEU A 153 4.65 28.12 -0.47
CA LEU A 153 5.53 29.23 -0.13
C LEU A 153 6.13 29.82 -1.42
N PRO A 154 6.32 31.15 -1.47
CA PRO A 154 7.01 31.76 -2.60
C PRO A 154 8.43 31.19 -2.72
N PRO A 155 8.98 31.12 -3.95
CA PRO A 155 10.36 30.72 -4.16
C PRO A 155 11.30 31.56 -3.30
N ARG A 156 12.30 30.94 -2.70
CA ARG A 156 13.37 31.71 -2.04
C ARG A 156 14.28 32.28 -3.12
N ASN A 157 14.45 33.58 -3.12
CA ASN A 157 15.45 34.27 -3.95
C ASN A 157 16.86 33.98 -3.45
#